data_a0fe0ccbcf26f7c06dd705c635cac622
#
_entry.id   a0fe0ccbcf26f7c06dd705c635cac622
#
_cell.length_a   1.000
_cell.length_b   1.000
_cell.length_c   1.000
_cell.angle_alpha   90.00
_cell.angle_beta   90.00
_cell.angle_gamma   90.00
#
_symmetry.space_group_name_H-M   'P 1'
#
loop_
_entity.id
_entity.type
_entity.pdbx_description
1 polymer ?
#
loop_
_entity_poly.entity_id
_entity_poly.type
_entity_poly.pdbx_seq_one_letter_code
_entity_poly.pdbx_strand_id
1 'polypeptide(L)'
;ALEAEEISNLVFLMAPELRQVPLAALHNGENFLIEDYSLGIMPGLTLTDTYHVDLRNAQVLLGGLTEGTEDLPPLPGVVSEIEAIRNLWEGEALFDKDFTLENLDRHRIRKSFPIVHLATHGDFQVSEPDKAFIQLGDQRLFLTQLEALDWYTPAIELLVLSGCPGAIGNEEYRFGLASAALQAGVKSVLASSALVGDAETAILMSEFYTHLRSAPTKAEALRQAQLAMLTGQIDTEGFNLQLDSSPGDYARGIGVQSIDANSAPTEVPNTAVQKLAHPYYWATFRIVGNPW
;
A
#
# COMPACT_ATOMS: atom_id res chain seq x y z
N ALA A 1 -29.66 1.77 -10.01
CA ALA A 1 -29.34 2.88 -10.93
C ALA A 1 -27.95 2.70 -11.55
N LEU A 2 -26.91 2.48 -10.74
CA LEU A 2 -25.52 2.32 -11.24
C LEU A 2 -25.37 1.08 -12.16
N GLU A 3 -25.98 -0.04 -11.80
CA GLU A 3 -25.97 -1.26 -12.62
C GLU A 3 -26.60 -1.05 -14.01
N ALA A 4 -27.64 -0.22 -14.09
CA ALA A 4 -28.32 0.07 -15.35
C ALA A 4 -27.48 0.90 -16.33
N GLU A 5 -26.44 1.56 -15.84
CA GLU A 5 -25.52 2.41 -16.62
C GLU A 5 -24.17 1.71 -16.87
N GLU A 6 -24.05 0.43 -16.54
CA GLU A 6 -22.81 -0.39 -16.69
C GLU A 6 -21.58 0.24 -16.00
N ILE A 7 -21.79 0.96 -14.90
CA ILE A 7 -20.71 1.58 -14.12
C ILE A 7 -19.93 0.50 -13.36
N SER A 8 -18.62 0.47 -13.54
CA SER A 8 -17.73 -0.47 -12.89
C SER A 8 -16.72 0.18 -11.93
N ASN A 9 -16.58 1.51 -12.00
CA ASN A 9 -15.64 2.26 -11.18
C ASN A 9 -16.35 3.42 -10.45
N LEU A 10 -16.13 3.54 -9.15
CA LEU A 10 -16.64 4.64 -8.33
C LEU A 10 -15.50 5.47 -7.77
N VAL A 11 -15.57 6.76 -7.98
CA VAL A 11 -14.60 7.72 -7.45
C VAL A 11 -15.28 8.64 -6.45
N PHE A 12 -14.75 8.69 -5.24
CA PHE A 12 -15.32 9.40 -4.12
C PHE A 12 -14.55 10.69 -3.84
N LEU A 13 -15.27 11.81 -3.77
CA LEU A 13 -14.81 13.03 -3.11
C LEU A 13 -15.44 13.06 -1.72
N MET A 14 -14.62 12.86 -0.71
CA MET A 14 -15.12 12.69 0.66
C MET A 14 -14.75 13.88 1.54
N ALA A 15 -15.72 14.33 2.36
CA ALA A 15 -15.42 15.20 3.47
C ALA A 15 -14.43 14.52 4.45
N PRO A 16 -13.58 15.29 5.15
CA PRO A 16 -12.54 14.71 6.02
C PRO A 16 -13.08 13.66 7.00
N GLU A 17 -14.26 13.89 7.59
CA GLU A 17 -14.88 13.03 8.59
C GLU A 17 -15.33 11.66 8.04
N LEU A 18 -15.57 11.59 6.72
CA LEU A 18 -15.99 10.36 6.04
C LEU A 18 -14.82 9.56 5.48
N ARG A 19 -13.62 10.13 5.46
CA ARG A 19 -12.42 9.46 4.92
C ARG A 19 -12.00 8.23 5.72
N GLN A 20 -12.53 8.08 6.94
CA GLN A 20 -12.28 6.92 7.80
C GLN A 20 -13.10 5.68 7.39
N VAL A 21 -14.18 5.88 6.63
CA VAL A 21 -15.05 4.76 6.23
C VAL A 21 -14.30 3.84 5.26
N PRO A 22 -14.13 2.55 5.60
CA PRO A 22 -13.54 1.57 4.70
C PRO A 22 -14.54 1.24 3.59
N LEU A 23 -14.56 2.07 2.52
CA LEU A 23 -15.55 1.98 1.45
C LEU A 23 -15.67 0.58 0.86
N ALA A 24 -14.56 -0.13 0.72
CA ALA A 24 -14.51 -1.49 0.19
C ALA A 24 -15.34 -2.48 1.03
N ALA A 25 -15.42 -2.24 2.34
CA ALA A 25 -16.19 -3.06 3.29
C ALA A 25 -17.63 -2.61 3.50
N LEU A 26 -18.12 -1.61 2.78
CA LEU A 26 -19.56 -1.29 2.80
C LEU A 26 -20.34 -2.47 2.25
N HIS A 27 -21.41 -2.87 2.97
CA HIS A 27 -22.18 -4.08 2.69
C HIS A 27 -23.67 -3.77 2.57
N ASN A 28 -24.32 -4.24 1.52
CA ASN A 28 -25.73 -3.98 1.25
C ASN A 28 -26.67 -5.05 1.86
N GLY A 29 -26.11 -6.05 2.53
CA GLY A 29 -26.82 -7.23 3.06
C GLY A 29 -26.54 -8.50 2.27
N GLU A 30 -26.08 -8.40 1.03
CA GLU A 30 -25.73 -9.51 0.14
C GLU A 30 -24.25 -9.49 -0.23
N ASN A 31 -23.72 -8.35 -0.70
CA ASN A 31 -22.34 -8.19 -1.17
C ASN A 31 -21.66 -7.00 -0.52
N PHE A 32 -20.32 -7.03 -0.47
CA PHE A 32 -19.50 -5.87 -0.22
C PHE A 32 -19.44 -4.96 -1.46
N LEU A 33 -19.29 -3.65 -1.26
CA LEU A 33 -19.20 -2.68 -2.37
C LEU A 33 -18.06 -3.02 -3.35
N ILE A 34 -16.97 -3.60 -2.85
CA ILE A 34 -15.82 -4.01 -3.67
C ILE A 34 -16.14 -5.19 -4.60
N GLU A 35 -17.17 -5.98 -4.32
CA GLU A 35 -17.57 -7.08 -5.20
C GLU A 35 -18.20 -6.57 -6.50
N ASP A 36 -18.83 -5.39 -6.44
CA ASP A 36 -19.53 -4.80 -7.59
C ASP A 36 -18.68 -3.73 -8.30
N TYR A 37 -17.86 -2.94 -7.56
CA TYR A 37 -17.18 -1.76 -8.10
C TYR A 37 -15.71 -1.68 -7.70
N SER A 38 -14.85 -1.20 -8.61
CA SER A 38 -13.53 -0.71 -8.24
C SER A 38 -13.62 0.71 -7.67
N LEU A 39 -12.76 1.03 -6.69
CA LEU A 39 -12.93 2.22 -5.86
C LEU A 39 -11.68 3.11 -5.91
N GLY A 40 -11.90 4.41 -6.05
CA GLY A 40 -10.86 5.44 -5.91
C GLY A 40 -11.31 6.59 -5.03
N ILE A 41 -10.37 7.29 -4.41
CA ILE A 41 -10.64 8.48 -3.60
C ILE A 41 -9.87 9.65 -4.20
N MET A 42 -10.56 10.73 -4.52
CA MET A 42 -9.95 11.99 -4.92
C MET A 42 -9.93 12.97 -3.75
N PRO A 43 -8.77 13.56 -3.40
CA PRO A 43 -8.72 14.60 -2.36
C PRO A 43 -9.38 15.89 -2.81
N GLY A 44 -9.43 16.13 -4.12
CA GLY A 44 -10.07 17.28 -4.79
C GLY A 44 -9.94 17.18 -6.29
N LEU A 45 -10.90 17.72 -7.03
CA LEU A 45 -10.89 17.69 -8.50
C LEU A 45 -9.67 18.42 -9.10
N THR A 46 -9.20 19.46 -8.45
CA THR A 46 -8.04 20.26 -8.91
C THR A 46 -6.69 19.62 -8.57
N LEU A 47 -6.67 18.64 -7.66
CA LEU A 47 -5.46 17.95 -7.22
C LEU A 47 -5.30 16.59 -7.91
N THR A 48 -6.24 16.20 -8.75
CA THR A 48 -6.21 14.89 -9.41
C THR A 48 -6.06 15.08 -10.91
N ASP A 49 -4.95 14.60 -11.44
CA ASP A 49 -4.76 14.43 -12.87
C ASP A 49 -5.61 13.25 -13.34
N THR A 50 -6.46 13.44 -14.30
CA THR A 50 -7.37 12.40 -14.81
C THR A 50 -6.84 11.68 -16.05
N TYR A 51 -5.59 11.97 -16.45
CA TYR A 51 -4.98 11.32 -17.60
C TYR A 51 -4.63 9.87 -17.26
N HIS A 52 -5.08 8.94 -18.10
CA HIS A 52 -4.78 7.52 -17.95
C HIS A 52 -3.41 7.19 -18.54
N VAL A 53 -2.58 6.52 -17.75
CA VAL A 53 -1.29 5.94 -18.19
C VAL A 53 -1.32 4.44 -18.01
N ASP A 54 -1.00 3.70 -19.08
CA ASP A 54 -0.90 2.24 -19.02
C ASP A 54 0.36 1.82 -18.27
N LEU A 55 0.18 1.17 -17.12
CA LEU A 55 1.28 0.73 -16.27
C LEU A 55 1.68 -0.75 -16.47
N ARG A 56 0.97 -1.51 -17.30
CA ARG A 56 1.15 -2.97 -17.43
C ARG A 56 2.58 -3.43 -17.80
N ASN A 57 3.37 -2.55 -18.39
CA ASN A 57 4.76 -2.79 -18.76
C ASN A 57 5.72 -1.77 -18.11
N ALA A 58 5.28 -1.08 -17.06
CA ALA A 58 6.11 -0.11 -16.36
C ALA A 58 7.23 -0.80 -15.58
N GLN A 59 8.33 -0.07 -15.35
CA GLN A 59 9.36 -0.50 -14.42
C GLN A 59 9.05 0.00 -13.01
N VAL A 60 9.47 -0.75 -11.99
CA VAL A 60 9.21 -0.45 -10.58
C VAL A 60 10.52 -0.13 -9.87
N LEU A 61 10.56 0.98 -9.14
CA LEU A 61 11.61 1.26 -8.17
C LEU A 61 11.12 0.85 -6.78
N LEU A 62 11.82 -0.08 -6.16
CA LEU A 62 11.47 -0.67 -4.87
C LEU A 62 12.42 -0.14 -3.80
N GLY A 63 11.89 0.35 -2.70
CA GLY A 63 12.62 0.71 -1.49
C GLY A 63 12.14 -0.13 -0.32
N GLY A 64 13.04 -0.80 0.39
CA GLY A 64 12.69 -1.65 1.52
C GLY A 64 13.58 -1.46 2.72
N LEU A 65 12.98 -1.35 3.90
CA LEU A 65 13.67 -1.35 5.18
C LEU A 65 13.36 -2.66 5.90
N THR A 66 14.36 -3.55 5.98
CA THR A 66 14.22 -4.88 6.60
C THR A 66 14.73 -4.89 8.02
N GLU A 67 15.79 -4.11 8.28
CA GLU A 67 16.41 -3.99 9.58
C GLU A 67 15.61 -3.00 10.46
N GLY A 68 15.49 -3.31 11.73
CA GLY A 68 14.92 -2.38 12.70
C GLY A 68 15.86 -1.20 12.98
N THR A 69 15.31 -0.12 13.49
CA THR A 69 16.07 1.01 14.05
C THR A 69 15.95 1.00 15.58
N GLU A 70 16.59 1.97 16.27
CA GLU A 70 16.47 2.07 17.73
C GLU A 70 15.01 2.15 18.21
N ASP A 71 14.14 2.77 17.42
CA ASP A 71 12.74 3.05 17.76
C ASP A 71 11.72 2.17 17.03
N LEU A 72 12.14 1.44 15.99
CA LEU A 72 11.24 0.72 15.09
C LEU A 72 11.66 -0.75 14.95
N PRO A 73 10.72 -1.70 15.04
CA PRO A 73 11.05 -3.12 14.90
C PRO A 73 11.46 -3.48 13.47
N PRO A 74 12.14 -4.62 13.25
CA PRO A 74 12.40 -5.12 11.89
C PRO A 74 11.11 -5.50 11.18
N LEU A 75 11.13 -5.43 9.84
CA LEU A 75 10.03 -5.81 8.93
C LEU A 75 10.46 -7.02 8.07
N PRO A 76 10.41 -8.24 8.57
CA PRO A 76 10.90 -9.43 7.85
C PRO A 76 10.09 -9.75 6.59
N GLY A 77 8.82 -9.37 6.51
CA GLY A 77 7.96 -9.57 5.34
C GLY A 77 8.35 -8.72 4.13
N VAL A 78 9.08 -7.62 4.33
CA VAL A 78 9.54 -6.72 3.26
C VAL A 78 10.41 -7.46 2.24
N VAL A 79 11.25 -8.40 2.67
CA VAL A 79 12.08 -9.19 1.75
C VAL A 79 11.19 -10.01 0.81
N SER A 80 10.25 -10.78 1.37
CA SER A 80 9.33 -11.62 0.59
C SER A 80 8.45 -10.78 -0.34
N GLU A 81 7.97 -9.63 0.13
CA GLU A 81 7.18 -8.69 -0.66
C GLU A 81 7.95 -8.18 -1.87
N ILE A 82 9.15 -7.65 -1.66
CA ILE A 82 9.98 -7.10 -2.75
C ILE A 82 10.40 -8.21 -3.71
N GLU A 83 10.75 -9.40 -3.24
CA GLU A 83 11.10 -10.52 -4.10
C GLU A 83 9.90 -10.98 -4.94
N ALA A 84 8.72 -11.08 -4.37
CA ALA A 84 7.49 -11.39 -5.11
C ALA A 84 7.24 -10.38 -6.24
N ILE A 85 7.37 -9.07 -5.96
CA ILE A 85 7.22 -8.02 -6.96
C ILE A 85 8.30 -8.13 -8.05
N ARG A 86 9.56 -8.35 -7.69
CA ARG A 86 10.67 -8.50 -8.65
C ARG A 86 10.56 -9.72 -9.56
N ASN A 87 9.90 -10.77 -9.10
CA ASN A 87 9.63 -11.95 -9.94
C ASN A 87 8.57 -11.66 -11.01
N LEU A 88 7.72 -10.68 -10.78
CA LEU A 88 6.63 -10.29 -11.68
C LEU A 88 6.98 -9.08 -12.56
N TRP A 89 7.80 -8.15 -12.04
CA TRP A 89 8.05 -6.85 -12.66
C TRP A 89 9.55 -6.56 -12.83
N GLU A 90 9.90 -5.98 -13.96
CA GLU A 90 11.24 -5.40 -14.14
C GLU A 90 11.41 -4.17 -13.24
N GLY A 91 12.56 -4.06 -12.57
CA GLY A 91 12.80 -2.92 -11.69
C GLY A 91 14.14 -2.96 -10.98
N GLU A 92 14.34 -1.99 -10.11
CA GLU A 92 15.51 -1.89 -9.23
C GLU A 92 15.04 -1.87 -7.77
N ALA A 93 15.83 -2.47 -6.87
CA ALA A 93 15.52 -2.52 -5.45
C ALA A 93 16.66 -1.91 -4.63
N LEU A 94 16.28 -1.11 -3.65
CA LEU A 94 17.15 -0.48 -2.67
C LEU A 94 16.78 -1.02 -1.30
N PHE A 95 17.72 -1.57 -0.56
CA PHE A 95 17.47 -2.13 0.76
C PHE A 95 18.27 -1.41 1.84
N ASP A 96 17.69 -1.27 2.99
CA ASP A 96 18.31 -0.82 4.24
C ASP A 96 19.20 0.42 4.02
N LYS A 97 20.51 0.33 4.22
CA LYS A 97 21.47 1.43 4.06
C LYS A 97 21.53 2.02 2.64
N ASP A 98 21.12 1.28 1.63
CA ASP A 98 21.06 1.76 0.25
C ASP A 98 19.72 2.42 -0.07
N PHE A 99 18.69 2.21 0.77
CA PHE A 99 17.39 2.85 0.68
C PHE A 99 17.42 4.26 1.29
N THR A 100 18.09 5.17 0.61
CA THR A 100 18.22 6.60 1.00
C THR A 100 17.46 7.50 0.04
N LEU A 101 17.13 8.73 0.47
CA LEU A 101 16.47 9.70 -0.41
C LEU A 101 17.33 10.03 -1.63
N GLU A 102 18.63 10.19 -1.44
CA GLU A 102 19.57 10.45 -2.54
C GLU A 102 19.57 9.32 -3.58
N ASN A 103 19.59 8.06 -3.12
CA ASN A 103 19.55 6.91 -4.01
C ASN A 103 18.21 6.78 -4.73
N LEU A 104 17.10 6.98 -4.02
CA LEU A 104 15.77 7.00 -4.63
C LEU A 104 15.69 8.01 -5.77
N ASP A 105 16.06 9.26 -5.51
CA ASP A 105 16.01 10.31 -6.53
C ASP A 105 16.98 10.05 -7.67
N ARG A 106 18.19 9.61 -7.38
CA ARG A 106 19.18 9.27 -8.40
C ARG A 106 18.69 8.18 -9.33
N HIS A 107 18.09 7.10 -8.80
CA HIS A 107 17.57 5.99 -9.60
C HIS A 107 16.34 6.43 -10.39
N ARG A 108 15.40 7.12 -9.76
CA ARG A 108 14.18 7.66 -10.37
C ARG A 108 14.51 8.56 -11.58
N ILE A 109 15.43 9.49 -11.40
CA ILE A 109 15.81 10.43 -12.48
C ILE A 109 16.53 9.71 -13.62
N ARG A 110 17.39 8.74 -13.31
CA ARG A 110 18.18 8.03 -14.31
C ARG A 110 17.36 7.17 -15.27
N LYS A 111 16.31 6.50 -14.76
CA LYS A 111 15.54 5.51 -15.54
C LYS A 111 14.05 5.82 -15.70
N SER A 112 13.53 6.87 -15.05
CA SER A 112 12.12 7.18 -15.11
C SER A 112 11.22 6.00 -14.70
N PHE A 113 11.15 5.71 -13.40
CA PHE A 113 10.26 4.67 -12.87
C PHE A 113 8.86 5.24 -12.63
N PRO A 114 7.85 4.83 -13.42
CA PRO A 114 6.46 5.27 -13.19
C PRO A 114 5.86 4.74 -11.90
N ILE A 115 6.37 3.64 -11.38
CA ILE A 115 5.94 3.04 -10.12
C ILE A 115 7.09 3.11 -9.13
N VAL A 116 6.80 3.68 -7.95
CA VAL A 116 7.69 3.66 -6.79
C VAL A 116 6.97 2.95 -5.65
N HIS A 117 7.61 1.94 -5.08
CA HIS A 117 7.07 1.15 -3.99
C HIS A 117 7.99 1.24 -2.77
N LEU A 118 7.46 1.67 -1.64
CA LEU A 118 8.18 1.84 -0.39
C LEU A 118 7.61 0.91 0.68
N ALA A 119 8.33 -0.15 0.98
CA ALA A 119 8.03 -1.11 2.03
C ALA A 119 8.84 -0.76 3.29
N THR A 120 8.29 0.11 4.12
CA THR A 120 8.98 0.66 5.28
C THR A 120 8.03 1.19 6.34
N HIS A 121 8.58 1.49 7.50
CA HIS A 121 7.82 2.17 8.54
C HIS A 121 7.47 3.62 8.19
N GLY A 122 6.31 4.05 8.66
CA GLY A 122 5.94 5.45 8.74
C GLY A 122 5.19 5.73 10.03
N ASP A 123 5.36 6.91 10.57
CA ASP A 123 4.59 7.38 11.73
C ASP A 123 3.82 8.63 11.35
N PHE A 124 2.51 8.62 11.67
CA PHE A 124 1.58 9.69 11.33
C PHE A 124 0.77 10.08 12.56
N GLN A 125 1.42 10.72 13.54
CA GLN A 125 0.77 11.15 14.78
C GLN A 125 -0.13 12.36 14.56
N VAL A 126 -1.38 12.25 15.03
CA VAL A 126 -2.44 13.26 14.90
C VAL A 126 -2.10 14.60 15.54
N SER A 127 -1.43 14.54 16.67
CA SER A 127 -1.15 15.74 17.47
C SER A 127 -0.06 16.64 16.89
N GLU A 128 0.78 16.10 15.99
CA GLU A 128 1.97 16.77 15.50
C GLU A 128 2.24 16.44 14.03
N PRO A 129 1.52 17.06 13.07
CA PRO A 129 1.68 16.79 11.63
C PRO A 129 3.11 16.96 11.14
N ASP A 130 3.83 17.90 11.73
CA ASP A 130 5.24 18.18 11.40
C ASP A 130 6.19 17.03 11.78
N LYS A 131 5.71 16.07 12.58
CA LYS A 131 6.47 14.87 12.96
C LYS A 131 6.10 13.63 12.15
N ALA A 132 5.10 13.70 11.27
CA ALA A 132 4.77 12.62 10.38
C ALA A 132 5.92 12.34 9.40
N PHE A 133 6.31 11.08 9.26
CA PHE A 133 7.48 10.69 8.44
C PHE A 133 7.33 9.32 7.79
N ILE A 134 8.15 9.10 6.77
CA ILE A 134 8.50 7.78 6.21
C ILE A 134 9.94 7.48 6.65
N GLN A 135 10.20 6.29 7.17
CA GLN A 135 11.55 5.88 7.56
C GLN A 135 12.32 5.42 6.32
N LEU A 136 13.45 6.04 6.05
CA LEU A 136 14.45 5.58 5.08
C LEU A 136 15.61 4.91 5.82
N GLY A 137 16.52 4.31 5.09
CA GLY A 137 17.67 3.62 5.67
C GLY A 137 18.67 4.54 6.38
N ASP A 138 18.71 5.81 6.01
CA ASP A 138 19.63 6.81 6.56
C ASP A 138 18.94 7.92 7.39
N GLN A 139 17.65 8.16 7.17
CA GLN A 139 16.93 9.28 7.78
C GLN A 139 15.42 9.08 7.78
N ARG A 140 14.71 9.94 8.51
CA ARG A 140 13.27 10.14 8.40
C ARG A 140 12.97 11.19 7.33
N LEU A 141 12.13 10.83 6.39
CA LEU A 141 11.59 11.78 5.41
C LEU A 141 10.27 12.34 5.97
N PHE A 142 10.32 13.54 6.48
CA PHE A 142 9.15 14.21 7.05
C PHE A 142 8.16 14.67 5.97
N LEU A 143 6.89 14.77 6.34
CA LEU A 143 5.81 15.17 5.44
C LEU A 143 6.09 16.50 4.74
N THR A 144 6.58 17.49 5.47
CA THR A 144 6.96 18.80 4.94
C THR A 144 8.11 18.74 3.92
N GLN A 145 9.01 17.76 4.07
CA GLN A 145 10.08 17.49 3.11
C GLN A 145 9.51 16.79 1.87
N LEU A 146 8.59 15.84 2.05
CA LEU A 146 7.93 15.14 0.95
C LEU A 146 7.19 16.12 0.03
N GLU A 147 6.46 17.08 0.60
CA GLU A 147 5.78 18.15 -0.15
C GLU A 147 6.73 19.03 -0.98
N ALA A 148 7.98 19.16 -0.53
CA ALA A 148 9.01 19.94 -1.21
C ALA A 148 9.75 19.17 -2.30
N LEU A 149 9.53 17.84 -2.43
CA LEU A 149 10.14 17.03 -3.47
C LEU A 149 9.48 17.33 -4.82
N ASP A 150 10.30 17.46 -5.86
CA ASP A 150 9.82 17.59 -7.24
C ASP A 150 9.73 16.21 -7.90
N TRP A 151 8.58 15.56 -7.70
CA TRP A 151 8.27 14.26 -8.31
C TRP A 151 7.40 14.37 -9.56
N TYR A 152 7.29 15.58 -10.12
CA TYR A 152 6.63 15.82 -11.41
C TYR A 152 7.45 15.33 -12.60
N THR A 153 8.80 15.35 -12.49
CA THR A 153 9.69 15.05 -13.62
C THR A 153 10.90 14.21 -13.18
N PRO A 154 10.99 12.94 -13.61
CA PRO A 154 9.93 12.17 -14.27
C PRO A 154 8.75 11.90 -13.35
N ALA A 155 7.55 11.86 -13.92
CA ALA A 155 6.33 11.68 -13.13
C ALA A 155 6.27 10.30 -12.49
N ILE A 156 5.81 10.25 -11.23
CA ILE A 156 5.43 9.01 -10.53
C ILE A 156 3.93 8.82 -10.71
N GLU A 157 3.55 7.83 -11.48
CA GLU A 157 2.15 7.49 -11.76
C GLU A 157 1.49 6.76 -10.58
N LEU A 158 2.29 5.97 -9.85
CA LEU A 158 1.85 5.23 -8.68
C LEU A 158 2.94 5.18 -7.61
N LEU A 159 2.65 5.73 -6.45
CA LEU A 159 3.41 5.52 -5.22
C LEU A 159 2.67 4.49 -4.36
N VAL A 160 3.35 3.40 -4.00
CA VAL A 160 2.84 2.38 -3.08
C VAL A 160 3.55 2.52 -1.75
N LEU A 161 2.79 2.56 -0.66
CA LEU A 161 3.27 2.63 0.71
C LEU A 161 2.72 1.42 1.47
N SER A 162 3.46 0.31 1.44
CA SER A 162 2.96 -0.98 1.93
C SER A 162 3.20 -1.19 3.42
N GLY A 163 4.37 -0.90 3.90
CA GLY A 163 4.80 -1.20 5.26
C GLY A 163 4.53 -0.10 6.29
N CYS A 164 3.63 0.84 6.03
CA CYS A 164 3.31 1.91 6.97
C CYS A 164 2.26 1.46 7.99
N PRO A 165 2.64 0.79 9.09
CA PRO A 165 1.79 0.65 10.23
C PRO A 165 1.71 2.03 10.90
N GLY A 166 0.85 2.91 10.38
CA GLY A 166 0.62 4.18 11.04
C GLY A 166 0.34 3.93 12.50
N ALA A 167 1.07 4.62 13.39
CA ALA A 167 0.80 4.59 14.80
C ALA A 167 -0.70 4.72 15.06
N ILE A 168 -1.16 4.13 16.14
CA ILE A 168 -2.52 4.24 16.67
C ILE A 168 -2.90 5.73 16.73
N GLY A 169 -3.42 6.28 15.67
CA GLY A 169 -3.74 7.70 15.57
C GLY A 169 -4.44 8.02 14.27
N ASN A 170 -5.44 8.80 14.33
CA ASN A 170 -6.37 9.35 13.36
C ASN A 170 -6.01 9.18 11.87
N GLU A 171 -6.89 8.55 11.12
CA GLU A 171 -6.83 8.34 9.66
C GLU A 171 -6.76 9.64 8.83
N GLU A 172 -7.05 10.78 9.43
CA GLU A 172 -6.98 12.10 8.79
C GLU A 172 -5.57 12.42 8.28
N TYR A 173 -4.52 11.92 8.95
CA TYR A 173 -3.13 12.16 8.60
C TYR A 173 -2.57 11.19 7.56
N ARG A 174 -3.08 9.97 7.48
CA ARG A 174 -2.71 9.03 6.39
C ARG A 174 -3.19 9.56 5.04
N PHE A 175 -4.35 10.19 5.04
CA PHE A 175 -4.79 10.95 3.88
C PHE A 175 -3.89 12.17 3.64
N GLY A 176 -3.32 12.76 4.69
CA GLY A 176 -2.32 13.82 4.63
C GLY A 176 -1.08 13.39 3.86
N LEU A 177 -0.53 12.18 4.13
CA LEU A 177 0.61 11.66 3.37
C LEU A 177 0.30 11.47 1.89
N ALA A 178 -0.84 10.86 1.57
CA ALA A 178 -1.25 10.72 0.18
C ALA A 178 -1.42 12.10 -0.47
N SER A 179 -2.02 13.07 0.23
CA SER A 179 -2.17 14.45 -0.26
C SER A 179 -0.82 15.15 -0.45
N ALA A 180 0.13 14.97 0.47
CA ALA A 180 1.47 15.53 0.34
C ALA A 180 2.24 14.95 -0.85
N ALA A 181 2.14 13.63 -1.05
CA ALA A 181 2.73 12.97 -2.21
C ALA A 181 2.11 13.47 -3.53
N LEU A 182 0.78 13.67 -3.55
CA LEU A 182 0.11 14.25 -4.72
C LEU A 182 0.54 15.70 -4.96
N GLN A 183 0.76 16.49 -3.93
CA GLN A 183 1.31 17.84 -4.04
C GLN A 183 2.75 17.84 -4.54
N ALA A 184 3.56 16.85 -4.15
CA ALA A 184 4.91 16.65 -4.66
C ALA A 184 4.97 16.21 -6.14
N GLY A 185 3.82 15.85 -6.74
CA GLY A 185 3.74 15.49 -8.17
C GLY A 185 3.35 14.05 -8.47
N VAL A 186 3.20 13.20 -7.44
CA VAL A 186 2.69 11.83 -7.60
C VAL A 186 1.26 11.87 -8.12
N LYS A 187 0.90 10.99 -9.05
CA LYS A 187 -0.45 10.96 -9.63
C LYS A 187 -1.45 10.14 -8.82
N SER A 188 -0.99 9.07 -8.19
CA SER A 188 -1.79 8.23 -7.31
C SER A 188 -0.97 7.58 -6.21
N VAL A 189 -1.59 7.36 -5.07
CA VAL A 189 -0.99 6.69 -3.92
C VAL A 189 -1.85 5.50 -3.52
N LEU A 190 -1.23 4.32 -3.41
CA LEU A 190 -1.81 3.15 -2.74
C LEU A 190 -1.25 3.08 -1.33
N ALA A 191 -2.11 3.13 -0.34
CA ALA A 191 -1.72 3.02 1.06
C ALA A 191 -2.84 2.39 1.90
N SER A 192 -2.46 1.83 3.06
CA SER A 192 -3.42 1.34 4.05
C SER A 192 -3.89 2.45 4.97
N SER A 193 -5.15 2.45 5.35
CA SER A 193 -5.72 3.32 6.37
C SER A 193 -5.74 2.69 7.78
N ALA A 194 -5.23 1.48 7.95
CA ALA A 194 -5.13 0.79 9.24
C ALA A 194 -3.78 0.08 9.39
N LEU A 195 -3.48 -0.32 10.63
CA LEU A 195 -2.38 -1.23 10.92
C LEU A 195 -2.74 -2.63 10.40
N VAL A 196 -2.09 -3.04 9.34
CA VAL A 196 -2.17 -4.42 8.83
C VAL A 196 -0.80 -5.07 9.06
N GLY A 197 -0.79 -6.35 9.39
CA GLY A 197 0.46 -7.06 9.61
C GLY A 197 1.33 -7.12 8.37
N ASP A 198 2.62 -7.28 8.60
CA ASP A 198 3.65 -7.29 7.57
C ASP A 198 3.40 -8.41 6.54
N ALA A 199 3.06 -9.63 7.01
CA ALA A 199 2.80 -10.78 6.14
C ALA A 199 1.51 -10.61 5.32
N GLU A 200 0.44 -10.10 5.93
CA GLU A 200 -0.84 -9.87 5.25
C GLU A 200 -0.73 -8.76 4.21
N THR A 201 0.05 -7.73 4.52
CA THR A 201 0.36 -6.64 3.58
C THR A 201 1.14 -7.17 2.38
N ALA A 202 2.17 -7.99 2.61
CA ALA A 202 2.98 -8.57 1.55
C ALA A 202 2.14 -9.43 0.58
N ILE A 203 1.17 -10.19 1.09
CA ILE A 203 0.25 -10.97 0.25
C ILE A 203 -0.61 -10.06 -0.61
N LEU A 204 -1.27 -9.06 0.01
CA LEU A 204 -2.13 -8.14 -0.75
C LEU A 204 -1.33 -7.39 -1.81
N MET A 205 -0.09 -7.01 -1.53
CA MET A 205 0.78 -6.35 -2.50
C MET A 205 1.17 -7.30 -3.64
N SER A 206 1.49 -8.56 -3.35
CA SER A 206 1.75 -9.57 -4.39
C SER A 206 0.56 -9.74 -5.32
N GLU A 207 -0.64 -9.89 -4.77
CA GLU A 207 -1.89 -9.96 -5.56
C GLU A 207 -2.13 -8.68 -6.36
N PHE A 208 -1.93 -7.50 -5.75
CA PHE A 208 -2.07 -6.23 -6.44
C PHE A 208 -1.15 -6.13 -7.66
N TYR A 209 0.14 -6.44 -7.51
CA TYR A 209 1.09 -6.40 -8.61
C TYR A 209 0.84 -7.47 -9.67
N THR A 210 0.33 -8.64 -9.28
CA THR A 210 -0.12 -9.68 -10.21
C THR A 210 -1.25 -9.15 -11.10
N HIS A 211 -2.26 -8.55 -10.49
CA HIS A 211 -3.41 -8.02 -11.22
C HIS A 211 -3.10 -6.74 -12.01
N LEU A 212 -2.18 -5.89 -11.53
CA LEU A 212 -1.80 -4.64 -12.21
C LEU A 212 -1.23 -4.88 -13.61
N ARG A 213 -0.69 -6.07 -13.89
CA ARG A 213 -0.21 -6.46 -15.23
C ARG A 213 -1.30 -6.62 -16.28
N SER A 214 -2.53 -6.80 -15.87
CA SER A 214 -3.65 -7.10 -16.76
C SER A 214 -4.88 -6.21 -16.57
N ALA A 215 -5.03 -5.63 -15.39
CA ALA A 215 -6.17 -4.77 -15.08
C ALA A 215 -6.18 -3.50 -15.94
N PRO A 216 -7.36 -2.99 -16.31
CA PRO A 216 -7.48 -1.77 -17.08
C PRO A 216 -7.11 -0.52 -16.27
N THR A 217 -7.20 -0.58 -14.95
CA THR A 217 -6.94 0.55 -14.03
C THR A 217 -6.27 0.09 -12.74
N LYS A 218 -5.59 1.02 -12.06
CA LYS A 218 -4.99 0.77 -10.73
C LYS A 218 -6.06 0.38 -9.69
N ALA A 219 -7.23 1.02 -9.75
CA ALA A 219 -8.34 0.71 -8.85
C ALA A 219 -8.89 -0.70 -9.10
N GLU A 220 -8.96 -1.15 -10.35
CA GLU A 220 -9.39 -2.52 -10.65
C GLU A 220 -8.34 -3.54 -10.22
N ALA A 221 -7.05 -3.25 -10.38
CA ALA A 221 -5.99 -4.11 -9.85
C ALA A 221 -6.10 -4.30 -8.33
N LEU A 222 -6.33 -3.21 -7.59
CA LEU A 222 -6.54 -3.28 -6.15
C LEU A 222 -7.83 -4.06 -5.81
N ARG A 223 -8.92 -3.82 -6.55
CA ARG A 223 -10.16 -4.57 -6.38
C ARG A 223 -9.94 -6.07 -6.50
N GLN A 224 -9.24 -6.52 -7.54
CA GLN A 224 -8.96 -7.95 -7.75
C GLN A 224 -8.12 -8.54 -6.60
N ALA A 225 -7.11 -7.82 -6.12
CA ALA A 225 -6.33 -8.25 -4.96
C ALA A 225 -7.19 -8.36 -3.70
N GLN A 226 -8.07 -7.40 -3.45
CA GLN A 226 -9.00 -7.43 -2.31
C GLN A 226 -10.00 -8.59 -2.42
N LEU A 227 -10.50 -8.88 -3.61
CA LEU A 227 -11.37 -10.03 -3.87
C LEU A 227 -10.64 -11.35 -3.71
N ALA A 228 -9.39 -11.45 -4.12
CA ALA A 228 -8.57 -12.64 -3.91
C ALA A 228 -8.43 -12.95 -2.40
N MET A 229 -8.18 -11.94 -1.57
CA MET A 229 -8.16 -12.09 -0.12
C MET A 229 -9.53 -12.46 0.46
N LEU A 230 -10.60 -11.77 0.03
CA LEU A 230 -11.96 -12.03 0.50
C LEU A 230 -12.41 -13.48 0.21
N THR A 231 -12.09 -13.97 -0.99
CA THR A 231 -12.50 -15.33 -1.43
C THR A 231 -11.51 -16.41 -1.05
N GLY A 232 -10.33 -16.04 -0.54
CA GLY A 232 -9.24 -16.97 -0.23
C GLY A 232 -8.54 -17.53 -1.48
N GLN A 233 -8.70 -16.88 -2.64
CA GLN A 233 -8.04 -17.24 -3.90
C GLN A 233 -6.71 -16.48 -4.04
N ILE A 234 -5.84 -16.64 -3.07
CA ILE A 234 -4.53 -15.98 -2.97
C ILE A 234 -3.40 -16.96 -3.28
N ASP A 235 -2.36 -16.46 -3.95
CA ASP A 235 -1.11 -17.19 -4.06
C ASP A 235 -0.28 -16.96 -2.79
N THR A 236 -0.04 -18.03 -2.05
CA THR A 236 0.73 -18.01 -0.80
C THR A 236 2.11 -18.62 -0.97
N GLU A 237 2.50 -19.01 -2.18
CA GLU A 237 3.80 -19.61 -2.47
C GLU A 237 4.90 -18.57 -2.23
N GLY A 238 5.84 -18.90 -1.37
CA GLY A 238 6.93 -17.99 -0.98
C GLY A 238 6.66 -17.09 0.23
N PHE A 239 5.43 -17.11 0.80
CA PHE A 239 5.12 -16.37 2.03
C PHE A 239 5.10 -17.32 3.25
N ASN A 240 5.89 -16.97 4.26
CA ASN A 240 5.87 -17.68 5.55
C ASN A 240 4.81 -17.01 6.45
N LEU A 241 3.57 -17.50 6.36
CA LEU A 241 2.44 -16.95 7.11
C LEU A 241 2.37 -17.58 8.50
N GLN A 242 2.95 -16.93 9.49
CA GLN A 242 2.57 -17.12 10.88
C GLN A 242 1.57 -16.02 11.28
N LEU A 243 0.29 -16.25 11.00
CA LEU A 243 -0.81 -15.37 11.39
C LEU A 243 -1.12 -15.57 12.88
N ASP A 244 -0.24 -15.07 13.75
CA ASP A 244 -0.38 -15.22 15.21
C ASP A 244 -1.24 -14.15 15.87
N SER A 245 -1.59 -13.07 15.15
CA SER A 245 -2.31 -11.94 15.72
C SER A 245 -3.76 -11.87 15.26
N SER A 246 -4.66 -11.67 16.24
CA SER A 246 -6.04 -11.30 15.96
C SER A 246 -6.13 -9.79 15.61
N PRO A 247 -7.11 -9.34 14.83
CA PRO A 247 -7.27 -7.92 14.46
C PRO A 247 -7.22 -6.94 15.65
N GLY A 248 -7.54 -7.42 16.86
CA GLY A 248 -7.46 -6.63 18.10
C GLY A 248 -6.08 -6.55 18.74
N ASP A 249 -5.13 -7.38 18.35
CA ASP A 249 -3.81 -7.44 18.98
C ASP A 249 -2.88 -6.35 18.43
N TYR A 250 -2.99 -6.01 17.15
CA TYR A 250 -2.28 -4.88 16.55
C TYR A 250 -2.66 -3.53 17.18
N ALA A 251 -3.92 -3.40 17.60
CA ALA A 251 -4.39 -2.20 18.32
C ALA A 251 -3.78 -2.04 19.72
N ARG A 252 -3.14 -3.08 20.25
CA ARG A 252 -2.55 -3.11 21.60
C ARG A 252 -1.02 -3.04 21.61
N GLY A 253 -0.35 -2.98 20.44
CA GLY A 253 1.11 -2.88 20.35
C GLY A 253 1.84 -4.13 20.87
N ILE A 254 1.22 -5.30 20.83
CA ILE A 254 1.84 -6.55 21.27
C ILE A 254 2.72 -7.08 20.15
N GLY A 255 4.02 -7.12 20.41
CA GLY A 255 5.07 -7.41 19.45
C GLY A 255 4.99 -8.80 18.83
N VAL A 256 5.35 -8.84 17.57
CA VAL A 256 5.60 -10.07 16.78
C VAL A 256 6.91 -10.69 17.28
N GLN A 257 6.88 -11.98 17.63
CA GLN A 257 8.11 -12.74 17.93
C GLN A 257 8.86 -13.02 16.62
N SER A 258 10.14 -12.73 16.61
CA SER A 258 11.04 -12.99 15.49
C SER A 258 11.11 -14.48 15.15
N ILE A 259 10.97 -14.79 13.85
CA ILE A 259 11.08 -16.16 13.33
C ILE A 259 12.47 -16.36 12.73
N ASP A 260 13.07 -17.51 13.00
CA ASP A 260 14.34 -17.94 12.39
C ASP A 260 14.19 -18.07 10.86
N ALA A 261 15.05 -17.38 10.12
CA ALA A 261 15.12 -17.33 8.66
C ALA A 261 15.45 -18.68 7.97
N ASN A 262 15.47 -19.78 8.72
CA ASN A 262 15.89 -21.11 8.23
C ASN A 262 14.78 -22.17 8.17
N SER A 263 13.52 -21.81 8.36
CA SER A 263 12.41 -22.77 8.20
C SER A 263 11.96 -22.82 6.74
N ALA A 264 11.94 -24.01 6.17
CA ALA A 264 11.41 -24.26 4.83
C ALA A 264 9.94 -23.83 4.74
N PRO A 265 9.46 -23.35 3.56
CA PRO A 265 8.08 -22.89 3.39
C PRO A 265 7.13 -24.06 3.71
N THR A 266 6.33 -23.87 4.74
CA THR A 266 5.23 -24.78 5.10
C THR A 266 3.98 -24.28 4.35
N GLU A 267 3.19 -25.19 3.79
CA GLU A 267 1.89 -24.85 3.21
C GLU A 267 1.06 -24.05 4.21
N VAL A 268 0.53 -22.90 3.76
CA VAL A 268 -0.30 -22.04 4.59
C VAL A 268 -1.54 -22.80 5.05
N PRO A 269 -1.81 -22.92 6.34
CA PRO A 269 -2.99 -23.61 6.81
C PRO A 269 -4.26 -22.97 6.27
N ASN A 270 -5.24 -23.74 5.85
CA ASN A 270 -6.54 -23.26 5.37
C ASN A 270 -7.22 -22.28 6.36
N THR A 271 -6.96 -22.44 7.66
CA THR A 271 -7.42 -21.52 8.70
C THR A 271 -6.78 -20.14 8.62
N ALA A 272 -5.54 -20.02 8.11
CA ALA A 272 -4.86 -18.75 7.91
C ALA A 272 -5.48 -18.00 6.71
N VAL A 273 -5.69 -18.69 5.59
CA VAL A 273 -6.39 -18.14 4.42
C VAL A 273 -7.79 -17.64 4.80
N GLN A 274 -8.54 -18.40 5.60
CA GLN A 274 -9.86 -17.97 6.08
C GLN A 274 -9.82 -16.70 6.96
N LYS A 275 -8.76 -16.50 7.74
CA LYS A 275 -8.59 -15.26 8.51
C LYS A 275 -8.39 -14.05 7.60
N LEU A 276 -7.66 -14.20 6.49
CA LEU A 276 -7.40 -13.12 5.53
C LEU A 276 -8.66 -12.62 4.82
N ALA A 277 -9.73 -13.42 4.78
CA ALA A 277 -11.04 -13.00 4.26
C ALA A 277 -11.71 -11.89 5.11
N HIS A 278 -11.24 -11.66 6.34
CA HIS A 278 -11.79 -10.59 7.17
C HIS A 278 -11.46 -9.19 6.61
N PRO A 279 -12.44 -8.27 6.48
CA PRO A 279 -12.27 -6.96 5.85
C PRO A 279 -11.14 -6.09 6.44
N TYR A 280 -10.75 -6.34 7.67
CA TYR A 280 -9.63 -5.65 8.32
C TYR A 280 -8.33 -5.75 7.52
N TYR A 281 -8.06 -6.88 6.84
CA TYR A 281 -6.80 -7.14 6.15
C TYR A 281 -6.75 -6.55 4.73
N TRP A 282 -7.89 -6.29 4.09
CA TRP A 282 -7.93 -5.84 2.71
C TRP A 282 -8.70 -4.53 2.48
N ALA A 283 -9.77 -4.26 3.24
CA ALA A 283 -10.63 -3.09 2.97
C ALA A 283 -10.00 -1.75 3.35
N THR A 284 -8.90 -1.78 4.09
CA THR A 284 -8.16 -0.60 4.54
C THR A 284 -7.22 -0.04 3.49
N PHE A 285 -6.87 -0.81 2.46
CA PHE A 285 -6.04 -0.36 1.34
C PHE A 285 -6.87 0.42 0.32
N ARG A 286 -6.33 1.53 -0.15
CA ARG A 286 -7.04 2.51 -1.00
C ARG A 286 -6.13 3.14 -2.02
N ILE A 287 -6.69 3.44 -3.20
CA ILE A 287 -6.08 4.34 -4.18
C ILE A 287 -6.58 5.76 -3.92
N VAL A 288 -5.65 6.68 -3.69
CA VAL A 288 -5.91 8.11 -3.53
C VAL A 288 -5.26 8.86 -4.70
N GLY A 289 -5.99 9.75 -5.35
CA GLY A 289 -5.56 10.44 -6.56
C GLY A 289 -6.19 9.84 -7.81
N ASN A 290 -5.42 9.69 -8.88
CA ASN A 290 -5.85 9.12 -10.16
C ASN A 290 -6.05 7.60 -10.06
N PRO A 291 -7.28 7.06 -10.11
CA PRO A 291 -7.53 5.62 -9.93
C PRO A 291 -7.39 4.79 -11.22
N TRP A 292 -7.35 5.42 -12.40
CA TRP A 292 -7.23 4.77 -13.70
C TRP A 292 -5.84 4.77 -14.31
#